data_01de7813a236a35f157f59a3a8da6e90
#
_entry.id   01de7813a236a35f157f59a3a8da6e90
#
_cell.length_a   1.000
_cell.length_b   1.000
_cell.length_c   1.000
_cell.angle_alpha   90.00
_cell.angle_beta   90.00
_cell.angle_gamma   90.00
#
_symmetry.space_group_name_H-M   'P 1'
#
loop_
_entity.id
_entity.type
_entity.pdbx_description
1 polymer ?
#
loop_
_entity_poly.entity_id
_entity_poly.type
_entity_poly.pdbx_seq_one_letter_code
_entity_poly.pdbx_strand_id
1 'polypeptide(L)'
;MNFEGVRILVVGDVMLDRYVSGQVRRISPEAPVPVVSVDKTWSVPGGAANVARNLARLGVETSLTGLVGEDETARDLEQAVEREGVCGVFVASPDRRTTRKTRILSQGQQLLRQDEEEIRPPSPEEMDALRQKIAALLPGQDAVILSDYDKGTLRRSVDGTSLCGHVLREAGHLGIPVLADPKGADWERYAGAQCVTPNSAEFAAACGRDPHVLLESGERESLAAQLRARHRFGRILLTRGARGMALFGEDTPWYCRATAREVADVSGAGDTVIAVLAACVGRGLDWNDSAR
;
A
#
# COMPACT_ATOMS: atom_id res chain seq x y z
N MET A 1 -20.34 8.86 -5.52
CA MET A 1 -19.42 10.01 -5.68
C MET A 1 -18.77 9.89 -7.04
N ASN A 2 -18.48 10.99 -7.72
CA ASN A 2 -17.72 11.02 -8.97
C ASN A 2 -16.32 11.60 -8.68
N PHE A 3 -15.26 10.91 -9.06
CA PHE A 3 -13.84 11.33 -8.87
C PHE A 3 -13.17 11.73 -10.18
N GLU A 4 -13.96 11.97 -11.24
CA GLU A 4 -13.46 12.45 -12.53
C GLU A 4 -12.67 13.76 -12.38
N GLY A 5 -11.49 13.81 -12.98
CA GLY A 5 -10.56 14.93 -12.90
C GLY A 5 -9.70 14.96 -11.62
N VAL A 6 -9.88 14.05 -10.68
CA VAL A 6 -8.96 13.88 -9.54
C VAL A 6 -7.72 13.11 -9.99
N ARG A 7 -6.54 13.62 -9.68
CA ARG A 7 -5.23 13.05 -10.04
C ARG A 7 -4.45 12.64 -8.80
N ILE A 8 -4.04 11.38 -8.73
CA ILE A 8 -3.31 10.84 -7.56
C ILE A 8 -2.06 10.09 -8.01
N LEU A 9 -0.94 10.42 -7.38
CA LEU A 9 0.32 9.69 -7.50
C LEU A 9 0.44 8.66 -6.37
N VAL A 10 0.65 7.39 -6.74
CA VAL A 10 1.01 6.34 -5.80
C VAL A 10 2.51 6.05 -5.91
N VAL A 11 3.22 6.12 -4.80
CA VAL A 11 4.65 5.80 -4.68
C VAL A 11 4.81 4.65 -3.69
N GLY A 12 5.42 3.55 -4.08
CA GLY A 12 5.58 2.45 -3.12
C GLY A 12 6.09 1.14 -3.67
N ASP A 13 5.89 0.10 -2.87
CA ASP A 13 6.31 -1.25 -3.19
C ASP A 13 5.33 -1.91 -4.15
N VAL A 14 5.70 -1.97 -5.42
CA VAL A 14 4.91 -2.63 -6.47
C VAL A 14 5.23 -4.12 -6.51
N MET A 15 4.21 -4.92 -6.82
CA MET A 15 4.36 -6.38 -6.95
C MET A 15 3.31 -6.98 -7.88
N LEU A 16 3.55 -8.20 -8.31
CA LEU A 16 2.62 -8.98 -9.11
C LEU A 16 2.07 -10.14 -8.27
N ASP A 17 0.76 -10.18 -8.08
CA ASP A 17 0.06 -11.32 -7.50
C ASP A 17 -0.34 -12.28 -8.60
N ARG A 18 0.28 -13.47 -8.65
CA ARG A 18 0.00 -14.54 -9.62
C ARG A 18 -0.81 -15.64 -8.96
N TYR A 19 -1.80 -16.11 -9.67
CA TYR A 19 -2.66 -17.21 -9.25
C TYR A 19 -2.52 -18.36 -10.22
N VAL A 20 -2.29 -19.56 -9.68
CA VAL A 20 -2.25 -20.82 -10.42
C VAL A 20 -3.34 -21.72 -9.84
N SER A 21 -4.41 -21.95 -10.58
CA SER A 21 -5.53 -22.78 -10.15
C SER A 21 -5.55 -24.10 -10.92
N GLY A 22 -5.83 -25.18 -10.19
CA GLY A 22 -5.88 -26.51 -10.79
C GLY A 22 -6.52 -27.54 -9.89
N GLN A 23 -6.41 -28.80 -10.30
CA GLN A 23 -6.97 -29.93 -9.57
C GLN A 23 -5.88 -30.79 -8.94
N VAL A 24 -6.07 -31.18 -7.70
CA VAL A 24 -5.25 -32.19 -7.03
C VAL A 24 -5.97 -33.54 -7.10
N ARG A 25 -5.41 -34.48 -7.87
CA ARG A 25 -5.98 -35.84 -8.04
C ARG A 25 -5.09 -36.94 -7.50
N ARG A 26 -3.83 -36.63 -7.19
CA ARG A 26 -2.85 -37.61 -6.70
C ARG A 26 -1.78 -36.95 -5.86
N ILE A 27 -1.13 -37.76 -5.02
CA ILE A 27 0.13 -37.42 -4.34
C ILE A 27 1.29 -37.79 -5.28
N SER A 28 2.38 -37.02 -5.22
CA SER A 28 3.57 -37.32 -6.00
C SER A 28 4.21 -38.66 -5.58
N PRO A 29 4.70 -39.47 -6.51
CA PRO A 29 5.50 -40.64 -6.17
C PRO A 29 6.92 -40.27 -5.67
N GLU A 30 7.37 -39.01 -5.90
CA GLU A 30 8.70 -38.56 -5.53
C GLU A 30 8.77 -38.01 -4.09
N ALA A 31 7.64 -37.51 -3.56
CA ALA A 31 7.54 -36.95 -2.21
C ALA A 31 6.07 -36.91 -1.75
N PRO A 32 5.77 -36.84 -0.43
CA PRO A 32 4.39 -36.78 0.07
C PRO A 32 3.77 -35.39 -0.11
N VAL A 33 3.72 -34.91 -1.36
CA VAL A 33 3.16 -33.60 -1.74
C VAL A 33 2.09 -33.76 -2.83
N PRO A 34 1.06 -32.90 -2.83
CA PRO A 34 0.02 -32.93 -3.87
C PRO A 34 0.59 -32.55 -5.24
N VAL A 35 0.11 -33.20 -6.31
CA VAL A 35 0.36 -32.81 -7.70
C VAL A 35 -0.82 -32.00 -8.19
N VAL A 36 -0.56 -30.71 -8.51
CA VAL A 36 -1.56 -29.78 -9.06
C VAL A 36 -1.51 -29.86 -10.58
N SER A 37 -2.59 -30.34 -11.20
CA SER A 37 -2.81 -30.24 -12.65
C SER A 37 -3.41 -28.87 -12.95
N VAL A 38 -2.65 -27.98 -13.60
CA VAL A 38 -3.02 -26.56 -13.77
C VAL A 38 -4.09 -26.42 -14.84
N ASP A 39 -5.20 -25.78 -14.49
CA ASP A 39 -6.30 -25.45 -15.39
C ASP A 39 -6.24 -23.98 -15.86
N LYS A 40 -5.83 -23.08 -14.97
CA LYS A 40 -5.85 -21.63 -15.22
C LYS A 40 -4.72 -20.91 -14.48
N THR A 41 -4.11 -19.92 -15.14
CA THR A 41 -3.17 -18.98 -14.56
C THR A 41 -3.59 -17.55 -14.90
N TRP A 42 -3.52 -16.64 -13.90
CA TRP A 42 -3.76 -15.22 -14.12
C TRP A 42 -2.92 -14.40 -13.13
N SER A 43 -2.70 -13.13 -13.46
CA SER A 43 -1.99 -12.21 -12.60
C SER A 43 -2.79 -10.93 -12.40
N VAL A 44 -2.63 -10.32 -11.24
CA VAL A 44 -3.23 -9.02 -10.90
C VAL A 44 -2.19 -8.11 -10.23
N PRO A 45 -2.34 -6.78 -10.36
CA PRO A 45 -1.52 -5.83 -9.62
C PRO A 45 -1.64 -6.03 -8.10
N GLY A 46 -0.53 -6.08 -7.39
CA GLY A 46 -0.45 -6.23 -5.94
C GLY A 46 0.35 -5.10 -5.26
N GLY A 47 0.26 -5.00 -3.95
CA GLY A 47 0.92 -3.93 -3.18
C GLY A 47 0.48 -2.54 -3.63
N ALA A 48 1.40 -1.62 -3.82
CA ALA A 48 1.11 -0.27 -4.30
C ALA A 48 0.34 -0.25 -5.63
N ALA A 49 0.56 -1.25 -6.49
CA ALA A 49 -0.18 -1.40 -7.74
C ALA A 49 -1.66 -1.79 -7.51
N ASN A 50 -1.99 -2.47 -6.41
CA ASN A 50 -3.38 -2.73 -6.02
C ASN A 50 -4.08 -1.44 -5.52
N VAL A 51 -3.37 -0.59 -4.78
CA VAL A 51 -3.88 0.75 -4.38
C VAL A 51 -4.19 1.57 -5.64
N ALA A 52 -3.26 1.62 -6.59
CA ALA A 52 -3.43 2.35 -7.85
C ALA A 52 -4.61 1.81 -8.68
N ARG A 53 -4.77 0.47 -8.76
CA ARG A 53 -5.93 -0.18 -9.39
C ARG A 53 -7.25 0.24 -8.74
N ASN A 54 -7.31 0.29 -7.41
CA ASN A 54 -8.51 0.69 -6.69
C ASN A 54 -8.88 2.15 -7.01
N LEU A 55 -7.90 3.05 -7.08
CA LEU A 55 -8.10 4.45 -7.50
C LEU A 55 -8.63 4.54 -8.93
N ALA A 56 -8.00 3.86 -9.88
CA ALA A 56 -8.43 3.87 -11.29
C ALA A 56 -9.88 3.36 -11.45
N ARG A 57 -10.26 2.32 -10.69
CA ARG A 57 -11.64 1.81 -10.68
C ARG A 57 -12.66 2.76 -10.06
N LEU A 58 -12.22 3.72 -9.25
CA LEU A 58 -13.05 4.82 -8.75
C LEU A 58 -13.16 5.98 -9.76
N GLY A 59 -12.47 5.91 -10.90
CA GLY A 59 -12.44 6.97 -11.91
C GLY A 59 -11.39 8.05 -11.66
N VAL A 60 -10.40 7.79 -10.79
CA VAL A 60 -9.27 8.69 -10.51
C VAL A 60 -8.20 8.52 -11.57
N GLU A 61 -7.67 9.62 -12.11
CA GLU A 61 -6.47 9.61 -12.96
C GLU A 61 -5.26 9.24 -12.10
N THR A 62 -4.73 8.02 -12.29
CA THR A 62 -3.76 7.44 -11.36
C THR A 62 -2.41 7.24 -12.02
N SER A 63 -1.36 7.80 -11.41
CA SER A 63 0.03 7.52 -11.72
C SER A 63 0.64 6.63 -10.62
N LEU A 64 1.49 5.69 -11.01
CA LEU A 64 2.15 4.74 -10.11
C LEU A 64 3.64 4.70 -10.37
N THR A 65 4.45 4.82 -9.31
CA THR A 65 5.91 4.64 -9.40
C THR A 65 6.45 3.78 -8.28
N GLY A 66 7.51 3.03 -8.57
CA GLY A 66 8.19 2.14 -7.65
C GLY A 66 9.38 1.45 -8.32
N LEU A 67 10.04 0.57 -7.58
CA LEU A 67 11.18 -0.20 -8.07
C LEU A 67 10.74 -1.55 -8.63
N VAL A 68 11.29 -1.91 -9.78
CA VAL A 68 11.11 -3.23 -10.42
C VAL A 68 12.47 -3.77 -10.87
N GLY A 69 12.54 -5.04 -11.18
CA GLY A 69 13.69 -5.65 -11.85
C GLY A 69 13.63 -5.48 -13.37
N GLU A 70 14.71 -5.80 -14.05
CA GLU A 70 14.74 -5.94 -15.52
C GLU A 70 14.34 -7.36 -15.93
N ASP A 71 13.14 -7.80 -15.53
CA ASP A 71 12.69 -9.18 -15.64
C ASP A 71 11.30 -9.31 -16.32
N GLU A 72 10.86 -10.55 -16.56
CA GLU A 72 9.54 -10.84 -17.14
C GLU A 72 8.40 -10.37 -16.21
N THR A 73 8.59 -10.48 -14.89
CA THR A 73 7.59 -10.07 -13.91
C THR A 73 7.33 -8.57 -13.96
N ALA A 74 8.36 -7.74 -14.23
CA ALA A 74 8.20 -6.30 -14.44
C ALA A 74 7.31 -6.01 -15.65
N ARG A 75 7.58 -6.68 -16.79
CA ARG A 75 6.77 -6.54 -18.02
C ARG A 75 5.32 -6.97 -17.81
N ASP A 76 5.10 -8.08 -17.10
CA ASP A 76 3.76 -8.55 -16.75
C ASP A 76 3.03 -7.56 -15.86
N LEU A 77 3.73 -6.93 -14.89
CA LEU A 77 3.19 -5.90 -14.01
C LEU A 77 2.82 -4.63 -14.77
N GLU A 78 3.70 -4.15 -15.66
CA GLU A 78 3.44 -2.99 -16.54
C GLU A 78 2.16 -3.19 -17.35
N GLN A 79 2.03 -4.35 -18.02
CA GLN A 79 0.83 -4.68 -18.75
C GLN A 79 -0.42 -4.83 -17.86
N ALA A 80 -0.25 -5.33 -16.64
CA ALA A 80 -1.36 -5.51 -15.71
C ALA A 80 -1.91 -4.16 -15.22
N VAL A 81 -1.04 -3.19 -14.91
CA VAL A 81 -1.46 -1.85 -14.46
C VAL A 81 -2.03 -1.02 -15.62
N GLU A 82 -1.46 -1.14 -16.83
CA GLU A 82 -1.96 -0.48 -18.03
C GLU A 82 -3.41 -0.92 -18.36
N ARG A 83 -3.69 -2.24 -18.26
CA ARG A 83 -5.05 -2.79 -18.47
C ARG A 83 -6.07 -2.25 -17.46
N GLU A 84 -5.63 -1.84 -16.28
CA GLU A 84 -6.49 -1.22 -15.26
C GLU A 84 -6.58 0.32 -15.42
N GLY A 85 -5.98 0.90 -16.46
CA GLY A 85 -5.99 2.33 -16.73
C GLY A 85 -5.04 3.15 -15.84
N VAL A 86 -4.03 2.52 -15.26
CA VAL A 86 -3.01 3.17 -14.41
C VAL A 86 -1.79 3.54 -15.25
N CYS A 87 -1.30 4.76 -15.12
CA CYS A 87 -0.04 5.21 -15.71
C CYS A 87 1.14 4.73 -14.86
N GLY A 88 1.73 3.57 -15.22
CA GLY A 88 2.92 3.02 -14.55
C GLY A 88 4.22 3.66 -15.05
N VAL A 89 5.02 4.24 -14.14
CA VAL A 89 6.32 4.87 -14.44
C VAL A 89 7.37 4.29 -13.51
N PHE A 90 7.80 3.05 -13.76
CA PHE A 90 8.71 2.32 -12.87
C PHE A 90 10.19 2.67 -13.09
N VAL A 91 10.99 2.48 -12.05
CA VAL A 91 12.45 2.45 -12.14
C VAL A 91 12.88 1.00 -12.17
N ALA A 92 13.39 0.56 -13.32
CA ALA A 92 13.96 -0.76 -13.49
C ALA A 92 15.44 -0.79 -13.05
N SER A 93 15.84 -1.89 -12.41
CA SER A 93 17.20 -2.11 -11.95
C SER A 93 17.63 -3.54 -12.28
N PRO A 94 18.82 -3.75 -12.92
CA PRO A 94 19.31 -5.08 -13.30
C PRO A 94 19.63 -5.94 -12.07
N ASP A 95 19.99 -5.30 -10.96
CA ASP A 95 20.40 -5.97 -9.71
C ASP A 95 19.22 -6.21 -8.75
N ARG A 96 17.99 -6.03 -9.23
CA ARG A 96 16.77 -6.23 -8.44
C ARG A 96 15.86 -7.23 -9.11
N ARG A 97 15.16 -8.00 -8.28
CA ARG A 97 14.06 -8.86 -8.74
C ARG A 97 12.72 -8.16 -8.47
N THR A 98 11.83 -8.16 -9.45
CA THR A 98 10.45 -7.72 -9.25
C THR A 98 9.71 -8.66 -8.30
N THR A 99 9.10 -8.12 -7.27
CA THR A 99 8.36 -8.91 -6.29
C THR A 99 7.18 -9.61 -6.95
N ARG A 100 7.12 -10.94 -6.84
CA ARG A 100 6.02 -11.78 -7.31
C ARG A 100 5.55 -12.72 -6.21
N LYS A 101 4.24 -12.78 -5.99
CA LYS A 101 3.60 -13.69 -5.04
C LYS A 101 2.70 -14.65 -5.79
N THR A 102 3.14 -15.90 -5.93
CA THR A 102 2.36 -16.94 -6.63
C THR A 102 1.55 -17.75 -5.64
N ARG A 103 0.23 -17.71 -5.77
CA ARG A 103 -0.71 -18.52 -4.97
C ARG A 103 -1.19 -19.71 -5.78
N ILE A 104 -0.93 -20.91 -5.27
CA ILE A 104 -1.36 -22.16 -5.89
C ILE A 104 -2.66 -22.59 -5.23
N LEU A 105 -3.72 -22.73 -6.02
CA LEU A 105 -5.09 -22.97 -5.56
C LEU A 105 -5.61 -24.30 -6.10
N SER A 106 -6.38 -25.01 -5.29
CA SER A 106 -7.21 -26.13 -5.74
C SER A 106 -8.57 -26.07 -5.08
N GLN A 107 -9.65 -26.20 -5.87
CA GLN A 107 -11.03 -26.16 -5.39
C GLN A 107 -11.34 -24.92 -4.50
N GLY A 108 -10.75 -23.77 -4.83
CA GLY A 108 -10.93 -22.53 -4.06
C GLY A 108 -10.06 -22.41 -2.81
N GLN A 109 -9.31 -23.45 -2.45
CA GLN A 109 -8.40 -23.42 -1.29
C GLN A 109 -6.96 -23.12 -1.73
N GLN A 110 -6.26 -22.27 -0.97
CA GLN A 110 -4.85 -22.02 -1.19
C GLN A 110 -4.02 -23.16 -0.58
N LEU A 111 -3.26 -23.85 -1.45
CA LEU A 111 -2.36 -24.93 -1.08
C LEU A 111 -0.98 -24.43 -0.68
N LEU A 112 -0.47 -23.44 -1.41
CA LEU A 112 0.88 -22.91 -1.23
C LEU A 112 0.92 -21.46 -1.72
N ARG A 113 1.78 -20.64 -1.08
CA ARG A 113 2.24 -19.37 -1.64
C ARG A 113 3.76 -19.42 -1.83
N GLN A 114 4.20 -19.09 -3.02
CA GLN A 114 5.60 -18.93 -3.38
C GLN A 114 5.87 -17.43 -3.53
N ASP A 115 6.81 -16.89 -2.74
CA ASP A 115 7.22 -15.50 -2.79
C ASP A 115 8.60 -15.39 -3.45
N GLU A 116 8.68 -14.63 -4.54
CA GLU A 116 9.92 -14.26 -5.22
C GLU A 116 10.11 -12.78 -4.96
N GLU A 117 11.02 -12.45 -4.07
CA GLU A 117 11.24 -11.07 -3.62
C GLU A 117 12.68 -10.85 -3.20
N GLU A 118 13.14 -9.62 -3.33
CA GLU A 118 14.43 -9.16 -2.81
C GLU A 118 14.19 -7.90 -1.99
N ILE A 119 14.44 -8.02 -0.67
CA ILE A 119 14.15 -6.94 0.28
C ILE A 119 15.46 -6.21 0.59
N ARG A 120 15.71 -5.12 -0.14
CA ARG A 120 16.82 -4.21 0.11
C ARG A 120 16.41 -2.74 -0.09
N PRO A 121 17.06 -1.79 0.59
CA PRO A 121 16.84 -0.37 0.31
C PRO A 121 17.23 -0.02 -1.13
N PRO A 122 16.78 1.12 -1.67
CA PRO A 122 17.22 1.61 -2.97
C PRO A 122 18.75 1.87 -2.96
N SER A 123 19.42 1.57 -4.08
CA SER A 123 20.78 2.08 -4.31
C SER A 123 20.74 3.61 -4.52
N PRO A 124 21.90 4.30 -4.46
CA PRO A 124 21.93 5.73 -4.79
C PRO A 124 21.37 6.04 -6.17
N GLU A 125 21.69 5.23 -7.18
CA GLU A 125 21.21 5.39 -8.56
C GLU A 125 19.71 5.17 -8.67
N GLU A 126 19.17 4.10 -8.02
CA GLU A 126 17.74 3.83 -7.93
C GLU A 126 17.01 4.97 -7.23
N MET A 127 17.59 5.51 -6.15
CA MET A 127 17.04 6.64 -5.39
C MET A 127 16.95 7.90 -6.25
N ASP A 128 18.01 8.23 -6.98
CA ASP A 128 18.06 9.41 -7.84
C ASP A 128 17.09 9.28 -9.02
N ALA A 129 16.99 8.09 -9.63
CA ALA A 129 16.02 7.82 -10.69
C ALA A 129 14.57 7.94 -10.18
N LEU A 130 14.26 7.41 -8.98
CA LEU A 130 12.94 7.58 -8.35
C LEU A 130 12.61 9.06 -8.10
N ARG A 131 13.57 9.84 -7.55
CA ARG A 131 13.39 11.28 -7.32
C ARG A 131 13.08 12.04 -8.59
N GLN A 132 13.81 11.77 -9.69
CA GLN A 132 13.58 12.41 -10.98
C GLN A 132 12.18 12.09 -11.53
N LYS A 133 11.77 10.81 -11.47
CA LYS A 133 10.42 10.41 -11.91
C LYS A 133 9.32 11.06 -11.05
N ILE A 134 9.50 11.07 -9.73
CA ILE A 134 8.55 11.69 -8.80
C ILE A 134 8.45 13.19 -9.05
N ALA A 135 9.57 13.89 -9.23
CA ALA A 135 9.59 15.33 -9.55
C ALA A 135 8.82 15.67 -10.84
N ALA A 136 8.87 14.77 -11.83
CA ALA A 136 8.12 14.93 -13.08
C ALA A 136 6.62 14.62 -12.92
N LEU A 137 6.25 13.72 -12.02
CA LEU A 137 4.86 13.27 -11.81
C LEU A 137 4.08 14.12 -10.81
N LEU A 138 4.75 14.74 -9.83
CA LEU A 138 4.12 15.49 -8.73
C LEU A 138 3.29 16.71 -9.19
N PRO A 139 3.75 17.54 -10.17
CA PRO A 139 2.99 18.72 -10.55
C PRO A 139 1.58 18.38 -11.02
N GLY A 140 0.59 19.03 -10.40
CA GLY A 140 -0.82 18.86 -10.75
C GLY A 140 -1.48 17.62 -10.16
N GLN A 141 -0.85 16.91 -9.23
CA GLN A 141 -1.54 15.90 -8.42
C GLN A 141 -2.39 16.56 -7.34
N ASP A 142 -3.52 15.95 -7.00
CA ASP A 142 -4.41 16.40 -5.93
C ASP A 142 -4.09 15.72 -4.60
N ALA A 143 -3.44 14.55 -4.65
CA ALA A 143 -2.91 13.86 -3.47
C ALA A 143 -1.77 12.90 -3.86
N VAL A 144 -0.96 12.49 -2.87
CA VAL A 144 0.06 11.44 -3.00
C VAL A 144 -0.19 10.36 -1.98
N ILE A 145 -0.03 9.10 -2.38
CA ILE A 145 -0.04 7.94 -1.48
C ILE A 145 1.36 7.33 -1.41
N LEU A 146 1.89 7.17 -0.20
CA LEU A 146 3.05 6.33 0.10
C LEU A 146 2.53 4.96 0.54
N SER A 147 2.66 3.94 -0.32
CA SER A 147 2.16 2.58 -0.07
C SER A 147 3.33 1.65 0.24
N ASP A 148 3.50 1.33 1.52
CA ASP A 148 4.63 0.57 2.04
C ASP A 148 4.24 -0.87 2.37
N TYR A 149 5.00 -1.82 1.81
CA TYR A 149 4.89 -3.26 2.07
C TYR A 149 6.19 -3.84 2.61
N ASP A 150 7.13 -2.95 2.99
CA ASP A 150 8.47 -3.31 3.48
C ASP A 150 9.27 -4.16 2.47
N LYS A 151 9.08 -3.88 1.15
CA LYS A 151 9.81 -4.54 0.07
C LYS A 151 11.01 -3.74 -0.45
N GLY A 152 11.24 -2.57 0.12
CA GLY A 152 12.48 -1.84 -0.07
C GLY A 152 12.35 -0.47 -0.71
N THR A 153 11.36 -0.20 -1.58
CA THR A 153 11.22 1.08 -2.28
C THR A 153 11.20 2.27 -1.32
N LEU A 154 10.48 2.15 -0.19
CA LEU A 154 10.32 3.21 0.80
C LEU A 154 11.27 3.09 2.01
N ARG A 155 12.17 2.09 2.03
CA ARG A 155 13.20 1.99 3.06
C ARG A 155 14.22 3.12 2.93
N ARG A 156 14.80 3.53 4.06
CA ARG A 156 15.95 4.44 4.05
C ARG A 156 17.12 3.76 3.37
N SER A 157 17.82 4.48 2.49
CA SER A 157 19.07 4.01 1.91
C SER A 157 20.18 3.92 2.96
N VAL A 158 21.30 3.30 2.60
CA VAL A 158 22.42 3.06 3.51
C VAL A 158 23.02 4.37 4.06
N ASP A 159 22.97 5.45 3.28
CA ASP A 159 23.41 6.80 3.67
C ASP A 159 22.37 7.56 4.53
N GLY A 160 21.26 6.90 4.91
CA GLY A 160 20.16 7.51 5.69
C GLY A 160 19.17 8.31 4.86
N THR A 161 19.34 8.39 3.55
CA THR A 161 18.42 9.10 2.66
C THR A 161 17.05 8.43 2.63
N SER A 162 15.99 9.23 2.67
CA SER A 162 14.60 8.76 2.68
C SER A 162 13.85 9.24 1.45
N LEU A 163 13.29 8.30 0.67
CA LEU A 163 12.38 8.64 -0.43
C LEU A 163 11.09 9.27 0.11
N CYS A 164 10.55 8.74 1.21
CA CYS A 164 9.37 9.31 1.86
C CYS A 164 9.60 10.78 2.25
N GLY A 165 10.75 11.08 2.90
CA GLY A 165 11.11 12.46 3.27
C GLY A 165 11.26 13.38 2.07
N HIS A 166 11.75 12.87 0.93
CA HIS A 166 11.80 13.62 -0.32
C HIS A 166 10.39 13.94 -0.83
N VAL A 167 9.52 12.92 -0.95
CA VAL A 167 8.13 13.10 -1.41
C VAL A 167 7.36 14.08 -0.52
N LEU A 168 7.45 13.91 0.81
CA LEU A 168 6.77 14.78 1.78
C LEU A 168 7.19 16.24 1.65
N ARG A 169 8.47 16.50 1.43
CA ARG A 169 9.00 17.86 1.25
C ARG A 169 8.54 18.48 -0.07
N GLU A 170 8.71 17.76 -1.18
CA GLU A 170 8.36 18.28 -2.52
C GLU A 170 6.85 18.48 -2.66
N ALA A 171 6.03 17.52 -2.18
CA ALA A 171 4.58 17.64 -2.14
C ALA A 171 4.14 18.81 -1.24
N GLY A 172 4.82 18.98 -0.07
CA GLY A 172 4.56 20.09 0.83
C GLY A 172 4.81 21.46 0.21
N HIS A 173 5.87 21.62 -0.61
CA HIS A 173 6.12 22.85 -1.36
C HIS A 173 5.01 23.17 -2.38
N LEU A 174 4.32 22.16 -2.89
CA LEU A 174 3.22 22.30 -3.85
C LEU A 174 1.84 22.34 -3.17
N GLY A 175 1.77 22.20 -1.84
CA GLY A 175 0.51 22.14 -1.10
C GLY A 175 -0.28 20.83 -1.31
N ILE A 176 0.38 19.79 -1.80
CA ILE A 176 -0.25 18.49 -2.12
C ILE A 176 -0.26 17.61 -0.85
N PRO A 177 -1.42 17.11 -0.40
CA PRO A 177 -1.51 16.23 0.76
C PRO A 177 -0.87 14.86 0.47
N VAL A 178 -0.11 14.34 1.44
CA VAL A 178 0.50 13.01 1.39
C VAL A 178 -0.14 12.11 2.43
N LEU A 179 -0.68 10.98 2.00
CA LEU A 179 -1.19 9.91 2.84
C LEU A 179 -0.20 8.75 2.83
N ALA A 180 -0.01 8.05 3.95
CA ALA A 180 0.88 6.90 4.00
C ALA A 180 0.19 5.69 4.62
N ASP A 181 0.31 4.53 3.95
CA ASP A 181 0.00 3.22 4.51
C ASP A 181 1.30 2.65 5.09
N PRO A 182 1.49 2.73 6.44
CA PRO A 182 2.77 2.48 7.06
C PRO A 182 3.04 0.99 7.22
N LYS A 183 4.32 0.60 7.11
CA LYS A 183 4.80 -0.75 7.41
C LYS A 183 6.05 -0.73 8.25
N GLY A 184 6.26 -1.79 9.04
CA GLY A 184 7.44 -1.91 9.89
C GLY A 184 7.41 -0.98 11.11
N ALA A 185 8.58 -0.79 11.75
CA ALA A 185 8.72 -0.03 13.00
C ALA A 185 9.21 1.41 12.81
N ASP A 186 9.83 1.74 11.65
CA ASP A 186 10.37 3.08 11.38
C ASP A 186 9.29 4.02 10.82
N TRP A 187 8.44 4.53 11.69
CA TRP A 187 7.41 5.51 11.32
C TRP A 187 7.95 6.94 11.18
N GLU A 188 9.17 7.20 11.62
CA GLU A 188 9.82 8.50 11.43
C GLU A 188 10.01 8.84 9.93
N ARG A 189 10.11 7.82 9.07
CA ARG A 189 10.21 8.04 7.61
C ARG A 189 8.97 8.70 6.99
N TYR A 190 7.80 8.61 7.64
CA TYR A 190 6.55 9.25 7.20
C TYR A 190 6.26 10.56 7.92
N ALA A 191 7.19 11.06 8.77
CA ALA A 191 6.98 12.25 9.59
C ALA A 191 6.55 13.45 8.73
N GLY A 192 5.45 14.10 9.13
CA GLY A 192 4.83 15.20 8.39
C GLY A 192 3.73 14.76 7.40
N ALA A 193 3.41 13.47 7.26
CA ALA A 193 2.27 13.03 6.46
C ALA A 193 0.95 13.59 7.01
N GLN A 194 0.05 14.00 6.10
CA GLN A 194 -1.26 14.50 6.47
C GLN A 194 -2.15 13.43 7.10
N CYS A 195 -2.00 12.18 6.67
CA CYS A 195 -2.67 11.04 7.30
C CYS A 195 -1.83 9.77 7.16
N VAL A 196 -1.88 8.92 8.20
CA VAL A 196 -1.38 7.54 8.13
C VAL A 196 -2.52 6.56 8.40
N THR A 197 -2.51 5.37 7.73
CA THR A 197 -3.64 4.42 7.74
C THR A 197 -3.28 3.05 8.34
N PRO A 198 -2.70 2.98 9.56
CA PRO A 198 -2.30 1.72 10.15
C PRO A 198 -3.48 0.79 10.45
N ASN A 199 -3.21 -0.51 10.48
CA ASN A 199 -4.09 -1.45 11.16
C ASN A 199 -3.81 -1.50 12.68
N SER A 200 -4.66 -2.24 13.43
CA SER A 200 -4.54 -2.31 14.89
C SER A 200 -3.20 -2.88 15.37
N ALA A 201 -2.63 -3.85 14.66
CA ALA A 201 -1.35 -4.46 15.02
C ALA A 201 -0.18 -3.50 14.75
N GLU A 202 -0.18 -2.82 13.60
CA GLU A 202 0.82 -1.81 13.24
C GLU A 202 0.78 -0.63 14.21
N PHE A 203 -0.42 -0.16 14.54
CA PHE A 203 -0.60 0.93 15.50
C PHE A 203 -0.07 0.56 16.89
N ALA A 204 -0.41 -0.62 17.41
CA ALA A 204 0.08 -1.09 18.71
C ALA A 204 1.61 -1.21 18.71
N ALA A 205 2.19 -1.82 17.66
CA ALA A 205 3.63 -1.95 17.52
C ALA A 205 4.35 -0.60 17.50
N ALA A 206 3.82 0.39 16.77
CA ALA A 206 4.36 1.75 16.73
C ALA A 206 4.30 2.47 18.08
N CYS A 207 3.31 2.11 18.92
CA CYS A 207 3.19 2.58 20.30
C CYS A 207 4.05 1.79 21.31
N GLY A 208 4.84 0.82 20.87
CA GLY A 208 5.61 -0.08 21.75
C GLY A 208 4.71 -1.00 22.58
N ARG A 209 3.51 -1.34 22.09
CA ARG A 209 2.55 -2.26 22.70
C ARG A 209 2.57 -3.60 21.97
N ASP A 210 2.09 -4.63 22.67
CA ASP A 210 1.89 -5.95 22.03
C ASP A 210 0.83 -5.83 20.93
N PRO A 211 1.14 -6.21 19.67
CA PRO A 211 0.22 -6.14 18.54
C PRO A 211 -1.06 -6.98 18.72
N HIS A 212 -1.06 -7.96 19.61
CA HIS A 212 -2.20 -8.83 19.89
C HIS A 212 -3.12 -8.30 20.99
N VAL A 213 -2.68 -7.27 21.74
CA VAL A 213 -3.49 -6.67 22.79
C VAL A 213 -4.48 -5.68 22.19
N LEU A 214 -5.75 -5.82 22.57
CA LEU A 214 -6.79 -4.87 22.22
C LEU A 214 -6.70 -3.66 23.14
N LEU A 215 -6.25 -2.54 22.59
CA LEU A 215 -6.22 -1.27 23.30
C LEU A 215 -7.64 -0.76 23.56
N GLU A 216 -7.91 -0.24 24.74
CA GLU A 216 -9.15 0.42 25.10
C GLU A 216 -9.28 1.80 24.43
N SER A 217 -10.50 2.39 24.42
CA SER A 217 -10.78 3.62 23.66
C SER A 217 -9.89 4.77 24.14
N GLY A 218 -9.90 5.09 25.45
CA GLY A 218 -9.12 6.17 26.00
C GLY A 218 -7.60 5.99 25.85
N GLU A 219 -7.12 4.75 25.94
CA GLU A 219 -5.70 4.46 25.69
C GLU A 219 -5.33 4.70 24.21
N ARG A 220 -6.17 4.24 23.27
CA ARG A 220 -5.95 4.49 21.83
C ARG A 220 -5.90 5.97 21.49
N GLU A 221 -6.79 6.75 22.05
CA GLU A 221 -6.86 8.20 21.85
C GLU A 221 -5.58 8.89 22.35
N SER A 222 -5.13 8.55 23.57
CA SER A 222 -3.88 9.06 24.13
C SER A 222 -2.66 8.69 23.31
N LEU A 223 -2.55 7.42 22.88
CA LEU A 223 -1.45 6.93 22.06
C LEU A 223 -1.46 7.56 20.65
N ALA A 224 -2.64 7.73 20.07
CA ALA A 224 -2.77 8.41 18.77
C ALA A 224 -2.30 9.87 18.85
N ALA A 225 -2.67 10.58 19.91
CA ALA A 225 -2.20 11.95 20.16
C ALA A 225 -0.67 11.99 20.31
N GLN A 226 -0.07 11.05 21.05
CA GLN A 226 1.38 10.96 21.22
C GLN A 226 2.10 10.68 19.89
N LEU A 227 1.62 9.71 19.09
CA LEU A 227 2.21 9.41 17.77
C LEU A 227 2.09 10.60 16.82
N ARG A 228 0.93 11.26 16.78
CA ARG A 228 0.73 12.47 15.98
C ARG A 228 1.72 13.57 16.35
N ALA A 229 1.86 13.87 17.64
CA ALA A 229 2.79 14.87 18.11
C ALA A 229 4.25 14.50 17.80
N ARG A 230 4.64 13.24 18.06
CA ARG A 230 6.00 12.74 17.84
C ARG A 230 6.43 12.84 16.38
N HIS A 231 5.56 12.40 15.44
CA HIS A 231 5.88 12.32 14.01
C HIS A 231 5.25 13.43 13.19
N ARG A 232 4.57 14.39 13.83
CA ARG A 232 3.88 15.51 13.15
C ARG A 232 2.87 15.04 12.10
N PHE A 233 2.17 13.93 12.38
CA PHE A 233 1.07 13.50 11.53
C PHE A 233 -0.13 14.42 11.70
N GLY A 234 -0.76 14.80 10.60
CA GLY A 234 -2.02 15.52 10.66
C GLY A 234 -3.12 14.66 11.28
N ARG A 235 -3.24 13.42 10.83
CA ARG A 235 -4.27 12.45 11.27
C ARG A 235 -3.76 11.03 11.28
N ILE A 236 -4.49 10.16 12.00
CA ILE A 236 -4.32 8.70 11.96
C ILE A 236 -5.70 8.09 11.69
N LEU A 237 -5.88 7.40 10.57
CA LEU A 237 -7.05 6.57 10.30
C LEU A 237 -6.73 5.12 10.65
N LEU A 238 -7.09 4.71 11.85
CA LEU A 238 -6.87 3.36 12.36
C LEU A 238 -7.90 2.39 11.82
N THR A 239 -7.48 1.38 11.04
CA THR A 239 -8.34 0.29 10.60
C THR A 239 -8.38 -0.82 11.65
N ARG A 240 -9.60 -1.32 11.99
CA ARG A 240 -9.82 -2.23 13.11
C ARG A 240 -10.54 -3.53 12.69
N GLY A 241 -10.43 -3.90 11.42
CA GLY A 241 -11.09 -5.06 10.84
C GLY A 241 -12.62 -5.02 11.05
N ALA A 242 -13.21 -6.08 11.56
CA ALA A 242 -14.66 -6.16 11.82
C ALA A 242 -15.20 -5.09 12.79
N ARG A 243 -14.33 -4.38 13.51
CA ARG A 243 -14.72 -3.28 14.42
C ARG A 243 -14.78 -1.92 13.71
N GLY A 244 -14.54 -1.88 12.40
CA GLY A 244 -14.59 -0.68 11.59
C GLY A 244 -13.32 0.17 11.67
N MET A 245 -13.46 1.50 11.73
CA MET A 245 -12.35 2.44 11.66
C MET A 245 -12.48 3.51 12.75
N ALA A 246 -11.35 4.17 13.05
CA ALA A 246 -11.31 5.35 13.92
C ALA A 246 -10.37 6.40 13.32
N LEU A 247 -10.84 7.64 13.18
CA LEU A 247 -10.03 8.78 12.74
C LEU A 247 -9.65 9.63 13.95
N PHE A 248 -8.35 9.81 14.15
CA PHE A 248 -7.78 10.67 15.18
C PHE A 248 -7.14 11.89 14.52
N GLY A 249 -7.63 13.07 14.86
CA GLY A 249 -7.18 14.36 14.37
C GLY A 249 -6.97 15.35 15.50
N GLU A 250 -7.13 16.64 15.20
CA GLU A 250 -7.16 17.71 16.20
C GLU A 250 -8.52 17.78 16.92
N ASP A 251 -9.57 17.36 16.19
CA ASP A 251 -10.94 17.33 16.68
C ASP A 251 -11.24 16.07 17.51
N THR A 252 -12.49 15.98 17.99
CA THR A 252 -13.01 14.79 18.68
C THR A 252 -12.84 13.56 17.76
N PRO A 253 -12.30 12.45 18.28
CA PRO A 253 -12.14 11.23 17.50
C PRO A 253 -13.46 10.75 16.88
N TRP A 254 -13.40 10.42 15.59
CA TRP A 254 -14.55 9.87 14.87
C TRP A 254 -14.43 8.35 14.74
N TYR A 255 -15.54 7.65 14.91
CA TYR A 255 -15.61 6.19 14.86
C TYR A 255 -16.67 5.73 13.86
N CYS A 256 -16.29 4.83 12.94
CA CYS A 256 -17.19 4.13 12.04
C CYS A 256 -17.21 2.64 12.36
N ARG A 257 -18.40 2.05 12.42
CA ARG A 257 -18.55 0.59 12.54
C ARG A 257 -18.45 -0.05 11.16
N ALA A 258 -17.91 -1.25 11.09
CA ALA A 258 -17.94 -2.03 9.86
C ALA A 258 -19.41 -2.40 9.53
N THR A 259 -19.78 -2.20 8.27
CA THR A 259 -21.13 -2.56 7.76
C THR A 259 -21.13 -3.90 7.02
N ALA A 260 -19.95 -4.48 6.75
CA ALA A 260 -19.82 -5.76 6.07
C ALA A 260 -20.46 -6.90 6.90
N ARG A 261 -21.37 -7.64 6.29
CA ARG A 261 -22.07 -8.76 6.93
C ARG A 261 -21.35 -10.09 6.75
N GLU A 262 -20.66 -10.26 5.64
CA GLU A 262 -19.81 -11.43 5.34
C GLU A 262 -18.51 -10.96 4.69
N VAL A 263 -17.38 -11.44 5.18
CA VAL A 263 -16.07 -11.12 4.65
C VAL A 263 -15.47 -12.43 4.13
N ALA A 264 -15.43 -12.58 2.82
CA ALA A 264 -14.82 -13.74 2.17
C ALA A 264 -13.29 -13.65 2.12
N ASP A 265 -12.75 -12.44 1.98
CA ASP A 265 -11.30 -12.17 1.98
C ASP A 265 -11.07 -10.75 2.49
N VAL A 266 -10.15 -10.58 3.43
CA VAL A 266 -9.74 -9.28 3.99
C VAL A 266 -8.50 -8.71 3.30
N SER A 267 -7.90 -9.46 2.36
CA SER A 267 -6.72 -9.01 1.63
C SER A 267 -7.03 -7.77 0.79
N GLY A 268 -6.24 -6.72 0.93
CA GLY A 268 -6.43 -5.47 0.19
C GLY A 268 -7.53 -4.53 0.74
N ALA A 269 -8.14 -4.84 1.89
CA ALA A 269 -9.09 -3.93 2.53
C ALA A 269 -8.42 -2.59 2.92
N GLY A 270 -7.19 -2.64 3.45
CA GLY A 270 -6.38 -1.43 3.74
C GLY A 270 -6.12 -0.60 2.49
N ASP A 271 -5.75 -1.28 1.37
CA ASP A 271 -5.51 -0.63 0.08
C ASP A 271 -6.74 0.11 -0.42
N THR A 272 -7.93 -0.48 -0.23
CA THR A 272 -9.21 0.16 -0.59
C THR A 272 -9.49 1.37 0.29
N VAL A 273 -9.24 1.26 1.60
CA VAL A 273 -9.45 2.37 2.54
C VAL A 273 -8.58 3.57 2.19
N ILE A 274 -7.26 3.37 2.00
CA ILE A 274 -6.38 4.50 1.66
C ILE A 274 -6.68 5.07 0.26
N ALA A 275 -7.06 4.24 -0.71
CA ALA A 275 -7.44 4.68 -2.04
C ALA A 275 -8.69 5.58 -2.00
N VAL A 276 -9.75 5.14 -1.32
CA VAL A 276 -10.99 5.94 -1.17
C VAL A 276 -10.71 7.22 -0.39
N LEU A 277 -9.99 7.13 0.74
CA LEU A 277 -9.63 8.30 1.53
C LEU A 277 -8.87 9.34 0.70
N ALA A 278 -7.84 8.91 -0.05
CA ALA A 278 -7.04 9.80 -0.88
C ALA A 278 -7.88 10.44 -2.01
N ALA A 279 -8.78 9.67 -2.64
CA ALA A 279 -9.68 10.18 -3.67
C ALA A 279 -10.63 11.27 -3.11
N CYS A 280 -11.17 11.05 -1.91
CA CYS A 280 -12.01 12.03 -1.23
C CYS A 280 -11.24 13.30 -0.85
N VAL A 281 -10.04 13.15 -0.27
CA VAL A 281 -9.15 14.26 0.10
C VAL A 281 -8.70 15.03 -1.15
N GLY A 282 -8.29 14.34 -2.21
CA GLY A 282 -7.93 14.96 -3.50
C GLY A 282 -9.09 15.71 -4.15
N ARG A 283 -10.33 15.28 -3.91
CA ARG A 283 -11.55 16.00 -4.31
C ARG A 283 -11.84 17.23 -3.44
N GLY A 284 -11.10 17.45 -2.35
CA GLY A 284 -11.29 18.55 -1.41
C GLY A 284 -12.39 18.33 -0.39
N LEU A 285 -12.81 17.08 -0.13
CA LEU A 285 -13.77 16.76 0.93
C LEU A 285 -13.13 16.90 2.32
N ASP A 286 -13.96 17.21 3.31
CA ASP A 286 -13.54 17.20 4.71
C ASP A 286 -13.07 15.79 5.14
N TRP A 287 -12.14 15.74 6.10
CA TRP A 287 -11.55 14.48 6.57
C TRP A 287 -12.56 13.53 7.22
N ASN A 288 -13.53 14.07 7.97
CA ASN A 288 -14.56 13.24 8.60
C ASN A 288 -15.51 12.66 7.55
N ASP A 289 -15.85 13.45 6.51
CA ASP A 289 -16.65 12.97 5.39
C ASP A 289 -15.87 12.02 4.49
N SER A 290 -14.57 12.22 4.33
CA SER A 290 -13.68 11.33 3.59
C SER A 290 -13.48 9.96 4.26
N ALA A 291 -13.62 9.88 5.58
CA ALA A 291 -13.50 8.64 6.34
C ALA A 291 -14.83 7.86 6.48
N ARG A 292 -15.96 8.43 6.04
CA ARG A 292 -17.29 7.78 5.99
C ARG A 292 -17.46 6.95 4.72
#